data_f1f209015d6340c243bf34c8cca16e8e
#
_entry.id   f1f209015d6340c243bf34c8cca16e8e
#
_cell.length_a   1.000
_cell.length_b   1.000
_cell.length_c   1.000
_cell.angle_alpha   90.00
_cell.angle_beta   90.00
_cell.angle_gamma   90.00
#
_symmetry.space_group_name_H-M   'P 1'
#
loop_
_entity.id
_entity.type
_entity.pdbx_description
1 polymer ?
#
loop_
_entity_poly.entity_id
_entity_poly.type
_entity_poly.pdbx_seq_one_letter_code
_entity_poly.pdbx_strand_id
1 'polypeptide(L)'
;DGYFCFIVSKESNINQLEQLKEKNIAVSRNTVIEYATDQLLSKAGISLSEMNMPEIGQLPLRLQMLQYNQIDASFLPDPAASIAMNSQHRSLVSTQELGIDFTATAFSRKALNEKRKEIELLITGYNLGVDYIKMHPQKEWEQVLIEIGVPENLTGLIALPSYQKAKRPSAEGIDKAIQWLKENHRIPETYSERNLIDTTYIPTVSTIIQYQP
;
A
#
# COMPACT_ATOMS: atom_id res chain seq x y z
N ASP A 1 2.78 4.74 -4.17
CA ASP A 1 2.36 3.36 -3.97
C ASP A 1 2.61 2.98 -2.53
N GLY A 2 1.58 2.47 -1.83
CA GLY A 2 1.71 2.07 -0.44
C GLY A 2 2.72 0.93 -0.31
N TYR A 3 3.68 1.10 0.58
CA TYR A 3 4.59 0.03 0.95
C TYR A 3 3.97 -0.76 2.11
N PHE A 4 3.66 -2.03 1.89
CA PHE A 4 3.13 -2.93 2.90
C PHE A 4 4.06 -4.12 3.06
N CYS A 5 4.35 -4.46 4.30
CA CYS A 5 5.10 -5.67 4.63
C CYS A 5 4.18 -6.69 5.29
N PHE A 6 4.29 -7.95 4.90
CA PHE A 6 3.68 -9.05 5.62
C PHE A 6 4.58 -9.40 6.80
N ILE A 7 4.21 -8.88 7.95
CA ILE A 7 4.99 -9.02 9.17
C ILE A 7 4.53 -10.27 9.92
N VAL A 8 5.48 -11.11 10.29
CA VAL A 8 5.28 -12.28 11.14
C VAL A 8 5.78 -12.02 12.54
N SER A 9 5.06 -12.53 13.54
CA SER A 9 5.48 -12.45 14.94
C SER A 9 6.83 -13.14 15.15
N LYS A 10 7.66 -12.56 15.98
CA LYS A 10 8.97 -13.13 16.34
C LYS A 10 8.87 -14.51 16.98
N GLU A 11 7.75 -14.81 17.64
CA GLU A 11 7.50 -16.10 18.30
C GLU A 11 6.82 -17.14 17.37
N SER A 12 6.40 -16.73 16.18
CA SER A 12 5.59 -17.58 15.30
C SER A 12 6.35 -18.71 14.62
N ASN A 13 7.69 -18.68 14.60
CA ASN A 13 8.57 -19.59 13.87
C ASN A 13 8.25 -19.73 12.36
N ILE A 14 7.53 -18.74 11.78
CA ILE A 14 7.19 -18.69 10.36
C ILE A 14 8.36 -18.10 9.60
N ASN A 15 8.98 -18.86 8.71
CA ASN A 15 10.11 -18.44 7.88
C ASN A 15 9.80 -18.55 6.38
N GLN A 16 8.73 -19.26 6.02
CA GLN A 16 8.30 -19.53 4.65
C GLN A 16 6.78 -19.44 4.56
N LEU A 17 6.26 -19.16 3.38
CA LEU A 17 4.82 -18.97 3.16
C LEU A 17 3.99 -20.23 3.49
N GLU A 18 4.54 -21.41 3.23
CA GLU A 18 3.88 -22.68 3.45
C GLU A 18 3.58 -22.95 4.94
N GLN A 19 4.30 -22.27 5.84
CA GLN A 19 4.12 -22.38 7.28
C GLN A 19 2.97 -21.50 7.82
N LEU A 20 2.29 -20.78 6.93
CA LEU A 20 1.13 -19.95 7.29
C LEU A 20 -0.13 -20.77 7.57
N LYS A 21 -0.21 -22.03 7.15
CA LYS A 21 -1.37 -22.89 7.41
C LYS A 21 -1.72 -22.93 8.89
N GLU A 22 -3.01 -22.84 9.18
CA GLU A 22 -3.59 -22.83 10.54
C GLU A 22 -3.12 -21.67 11.45
N LYS A 23 -2.42 -20.68 10.89
CA LYS A 23 -1.98 -19.50 11.62
C LYS A 23 -3.05 -18.42 11.69
N ASN A 24 -2.95 -17.60 12.75
CA ASN A 24 -3.83 -16.44 12.94
C ASN A 24 -3.30 -15.23 12.15
N ILE A 25 -3.87 -14.99 10.99
CA ILE A 25 -3.52 -13.84 10.14
C ILE A 25 -4.57 -12.74 10.27
N ALA A 26 -4.23 -11.64 10.92
CA ALA A 26 -5.16 -10.54 11.06
C ALA A 26 -5.36 -9.78 9.74
N VAL A 27 -6.62 -9.55 9.40
CA VAL A 27 -7.03 -8.84 8.19
C VAL A 27 -7.95 -7.67 8.51
N SER A 28 -8.13 -6.80 7.54
CA SER A 28 -9.21 -5.81 7.52
C SER A 28 -10.03 -6.08 6.26
N ARG A 29 -11.25 -6.55 6.43
CA ARG A 29 -12.10 -6.95 5.32
C ARG A 29 -12.53 -5.75 4.48
N ASN A 30 -12.77 -6.00 3.19
CA ASN A 30 -13.11 -4.98 2.19
C ASN A 30 -12.03 -3.89 2.03
N THR A 31 -10.79 -4.22 2.32
CA THR A 31 -9.65 -3.32 2.16
C THR A 31 -8.53 -3.96 1.35
N VAL A 32 -7.53 -3.15 1.02
CA VAL A 32 -6.30 -3.60 0.39
C VAL A 32 -5.58 -4.70 1.21
N ILE A 33 -5.78 -4.74 2.52
CA ILE A 33 -5.16 -5.77 3.39
C ILE A 33 -5.75 -7.15 3.10
N GLU A 34 -7.07 -7.25 2.93
CA GLU A 34 -7.72 -8.51 2.54
C GLU A 34 -7.22 -8.96 1.18
N TYR A 35 -7.24 -8.07 0.19
CA TYR A 35 -6.75 -8.36 -1.16
C TYR A 35 -5.29 -8.84 -1.15
N ALA A 36 -4.40 -8.13 -0.45
CA ALA A 36 -3.00 -8.50 -0.36
C ALA A 36 -2.79 -9.86 0.29
N THR A 37 -3.56 -10.15 1.33
CA THR A 37 -3.50 -11.44 2.03
C THR A 37 -3.96 -12.57 1.12
N ASP A 38 -5.07 -12.39 0.39
CA ASP A 38 -5.56 -13.36 -0.58
C ASP A 38 -4.54 -13.65 -1.68
N GLN A 39 -3.94 -12.60 -2.24
CA GLN A 39 -2.89 -12.76 -3.27
C GLN A 39 -1.67 -13.52 -2.74
N LEU A 40 -1.26 -13.22 -1.49
CA LEU A 40 -0.16 -13.92 -0.83
C LEU A 40 -0.45 -15.40 -0.64
N LEU A 41 -1.61 -15.73 -0.07
CA LEU A 41 -2.02 -17.11 0.21
C LEU A 41 -2.20 -17.90 -1.09
N SER A 42 -2.82 -17.30 -2.10
CA SER A 42 -2.95 -17.89 -3.43
C SER A 42 -1.59 -18.22 -4.05
N LYS A 43 -0.62 -17.32 -3.94
CA LYS A 43 0.75 -17.55 -4.41
C LYS A 43 1.45 -18.70 -3.64
N ALA A 44 1.13 -18.85 -2.36
CA ALA A 44 1.63 -19.95 -1.52
C ALA A 44 0.86 -21.27 -1.74
N GLY A 45 -0.19 -21.29 -2.55
CA GLY A 45 -1.05 -22.46 -2.74
C GLY A 45 -1.89 -22.82 -1.51
N ILE A 46 -2.16 -21.83 -0.66
CA ILE A 46 -2.93 -22.00 0.59
C ILE A 46 -4.36 -21.50 0.37
N SER A 47 -5.35 -22.32 0.67
CA SER A 47 -6.75 -21.91 0.65
C SER A 47 -7.10 -21.03 1.84
N LEU A 48 -7.96 -20.02 1.64
CA LEU A 48 -8.51 -19.22 2.75
C LEU A 48 -9.20 -20.05 3.82
N SER A 49 -9.81 -21.20 3.43
CA SER A 49 -10.45 -22.12 4.37
C SER A 49 -9.47 -22.85 5.31
N GLU A 50 -8.17 -22.84 4.98
CA GLU A 50 -7.10 -23.41 5.81
C GLU A 50 -6.53 -22.41 6.82
N MET A 51 -7.11 -21.19 6.87
CA MET A 51 -6.58 -20.09 7.66
C MET A 51 -7.56 -19.63 8.73
N ASN A 52 -7.02 -19.20 9.86
CA ASN A 52 -7.76 -18.40 10.83
C ASN A 52 -7.48 -16.93 10.57
N MET A 53 -8.50 -16.19 10.10
CA MET A 53 -8.36 -14.81 9.68
C MET A 53 -9.25 -13.88 10.53
N PRO A 54 -8.81 -13.55 11.77
CA PRO A 54 -9.54 -12.62 12.62
C PRO A 54 -9.60 -11.24 11.96
N GLU A 55 -10.83 -10.66 11.94
CA GLU A 55 -11.00 -9.30 11.46
C GLU A 55 -10.59 -8.28 12.50
N ILE A 56 -9.56 -7.51 12.19
CA ILE A 56 -9.06 -6.43 13.03
C ILE A 56 -8.83 -5.20 12.16
N GLY A 57 -9.88 -4.37 12.00
CA GLY A 57 -9.86 -3.20 11.13
C GLY A 57 -8.91 -2.09 11.58
N GLN A 58 -8.65 -1.99 12.88
CA GLN A 58 -7.82 -0.91 13.45
C GLN A 58 -6.33 -1.26 13.38
N LEU A 59 -5.58 -0.50 12.59
CA LEU A 59 -4.14 -0.72 12.41
C LEU A 59 -3.33 -0.69 13.72
N PRO A 60 -3.56 0.26 14.67
CA PRO A 60 -2.84 0.26 15.94
C PRO A 60 -3.09 -1.03 16.76
N LEU A 61 -4.32 -1.54 16.73
CA LEU A 61 -4.67 -2.77 17.43
C LEU A 61 -3.99 -4.00 16.80
N ARG A 62 -3.93 -4.08 15.46
CA ARG A 62 -3.20 -5.16 14.78
C ARG A 62 -1.72 -5.15 15.14
N LEU A 63 -1.08 -3.97 15.14
CA LEU A 63 0.31 -3.84 15.56
C LEU A 63 0.50 -4.29 17.00
N GLN A 64 -0.36 -3.86 17.91
CA GLN A 64 -0.32 -4.25 19.32
C GLN A 64 -0.49 -5.77 19.50
N MET A 65 -1.49 -6.37 18.83
CA MET A 65 -1.72 -7.82 18.91
C MET A 65 -0.54 -8.62 18.35
N LEU A 66 0.10 -8.15 17.29
CA LEU A 66 1.32 -8.75 16.77
C LEU A 66 2.45 -8.66 17.81
N GLN A 67 2.64 -7.49 18.43
CA GLN A 67 3.69 -7.27 19.44
C GLN A 67 3.51 -8.17 20.69
N TYR A 68 2.26 -8.44 21.06
CA TYR A 68 1.92 -9.35 22.17
C TYR A 68 1.73 -10.80 21.75
N ASN A 69 2.09 -11.17 20.50
CA ASN A 69 1.99 -12.54 19.97
C ASN A 69 0.57 -13.13 20.03
N GLN A 70 -0.45 -12.26 19.94
CA GLN A 70 -1.87 -12.65 19.91
C GLN A 70 -2.35 -12.99 18.49
N ILE A 71 -1.58 -12.56 17.49
CA ILE A 71 -1.70 -12.97 16.09
C ILE A 71 -0.32 -13.38 15.57
N ASP A 72 -0.31 -14.29 14.61
CA ASP A 72 0.93 -14.80 14.02
C ASP A 72 1.47 -13.85 12.94
N ALA A 73 0.59 -13.21 12.16
CA ALA A 73 0.99 -12.33 11.08
C ALA A 73 -0.10 -11.31 10.68
N SER A 74 0.32 -10.26 9.98
CA SER A 74 -0.57 -9.31 9.29
C SER A 74 0.21 -8.47 8.27
N PHE A 75 -0.46 -7.99 7.21
CA PHE A 75 0.07 -6.89 6.42
C PHE A 75 -0.02 -5.58 7.20
N LEU A 76 1.11 -4.89 7.29
CA LEU A 76 1.24 -3.59 7.92
C LEU A 76 1.86 -2.59 6.94
N PRO A 77 1.29 -1.38 6.78
CA PRO A 77 1.93 -0.27 6.10
C PRO A 77 2.99 0.38 7.02
N ASP A 78 3.88 1.18 6.47
CA ASP A 78 4.68 2.08 7.27
C ASP A 78 3.83 3.25 7.85
N PRO A 79 4.15 3.73 9.07
CA PRO A 79 5.29 3.35 9.90
C PRO A 79 5.12 2.07 10.76
N ALA A 80 3.92 1.44 10.75
CA ALA A 80 3.63 0.29 11.62
C ALA A 80 4.53 -0.92 11.31
N ALA A 81 4.87 -1.16 10.04
CA ALA A 81 5.79 -2.22 9.63
C ALA A 81 7.19 -1.99 10.22
N SER A 82 7.73 -0.77 10.10
CA SER A 82 9.04 -0.42 10.65
C SER A 82 9.07 -0.52 12.18
N ILE A 83 8.00 -0.12 12.86
CA ILE A 83 7.87 -0.28 14.33
C ILE A 83 7.90 -1.76 14.71
N ALA A 84 7.16 -2.61 13.99
CA ALA A 84 7.15 -4.04 14.25
C ALA A 84 8.54 -4.65 14.04
N MET A 85 9.21 -4.33 12.93
CA MET A 85 10.56 -4.82 12.65
C MET A 85 11.59 -4.35 13.68
N ASN A 86 11.50 -3.11 14.15
CA ASN A 86 12.34 -2.61 15.24
C ASN A 86 12.11 -3.36 16.57
N SER A 87 10.93 -3.93 16.76
CA SER A 87 10.57 -4.81 17.89
C SER A 87 10.90 -6.29 17.63
N GLN A 88 11.79 -6.58 16.69
CA GLN A 88 12.28 -7.91 16.32
C GLN A 88 11.26 -8.82 15.61
N HIS A 89 10.10 -8.31 15.21
CA HIS A 89 9.23 -9.00 14.27
C HIS A 89 9.87 -8.99 12.87
N ARG A 90 9.45 -9.90 11.99
CA ARG A 90 10.14 -10.07 10.71
C ARG A 90 9.20 -9.80 9.55
N SER A 91 9.71 -9.13 8.51
CA SER A 91 9.04 -9.10 7.22
C SER A 91 9.30 -10.40 6.49
N LEU A 92 8.23 -11.09 6.11
CA LEU A 92 8.33 -12.31 5.30
C LEU A 92 8.32 -11.98 3.81
N VAL A 93 7.53 -11.00 3.42
CA VAL A 93 7.41 -10.52 2.04
C VAL A 93 6.82 -9.11 2.03
N SER A 94 7.15 -8.34 1.03
CA SER A 94 6.56 -7.02 0.78
C SER A 94 5.62 -7.05 -0.42
N THR A 95 4.74 -6.06 -0.51
CA THR A 95 3.87 -5.86 -1.67
C THR A 95 4.66 -5.59 -2.94
N GLN A 96 5.84 -4.97 -2.81
CA GLN A 96 6.75 -4.76 -3.92
C GLN A 96 7.27 -6.09 -4.49
N GLU A 97 7.66 -7.03 -3.63
CA GLU A 97 8.12 -8.37 -4.03
C GLU A 97 6.98 -9.23 -4.63
N LEU A 98 5.75 -8.94 -4.23
CA LEU A 98 4.57 -9.57 -4.83
C LEU A 98 4.18 -8.96 -6.18
N GLY A 99 4.77 -7.83 -6.56
CA GLY A 99 4.45 -7.12 -7.80
C GLY A 99 3.05 -6.52 -7.80
N ILE A 100 2.55 -6.14 -6.63
CA ILE A 100 1.19 -5.62 -6.46
C ILE A 100 1.22 -4.11 -6.25
N ASP A 101 0.60 -3.37 -7.16
CA ASP A 101 0.33 -1.94 -7.04
C ASP A 101 -1.04 -1.75 -6.37
N PHE A 102 -1.07 -1.24 -5.14
CA PHE A 102 -2.31 -1.24 -4.36
C PHE A 102 -3.07 0.07 -4.34
N THR A 103 -2.42 1.18 -4.61
CA THR A 103 -3.03 2.49 -4.40
C THR A 103 -2.98 3.35 -5.64
N ALA A 104 -4.06 4.08 -5.86
CA ALA A 104 -4.14 5.11 -6.88
C ALA A 104 -4.82 6.34 -6.30
N THR A 105 -4.45 7.52 -6.79
CA THR A 105 -5.16 8.75 -6.44
C THR A 105 -6.52 8.75 -7.12
N ALA A 106 -7.58 8.87 -6.33
CA ALA A 106 -8.95 8.90 -6.83
C ALA A 106 -9.54 10.32 -6.72
N PHE A 107 -10.25 10.73 -7.76
CA PHE A 107 -10.99 11.99 -7.79
C PHE A 107 -12.48 11.72 -8.01
N SER A 108 -13.33 12.49 -7.33
CA SER A 108 -14.76 12.44 -7.62
C SER A 108 -15.06 13.01 -9.02
N ARG A 109 -16.15 12.57 -9.66
CA ARG A 109 -16.60 13.14 -10.94
C ARG A 109 -16.82 14.65 -10.86
N LYS A 110 -17.29 15.14 -9.73
CA LYS A 110 -17.44 16.58 -9.49
C LYS A 110 -16.07 17.29 -9.55
N ALA A 111 -15.05 16.75 -8.88
CA ALA A 111 -13.71 17.34 -8.92
C ALA A 111 -13.12 17.32 -10.33
N LEU A 112 -13.30 16.22 -11.08
CA LEU A 112 -12.83 16.12 -12.46
C LEU A 112 -13.50 17.17 -13.37
N ASN A 113 -14.78 17.49 -13.16
CA ASN A 113 -15.50 18.48 -13.97
C ASN A 113 -15.22 19.93 -13.56
N GLU A 114 -15.08 20.20 -12.26
CA GLU A 114 -15.07 21.58 -11.74
C GLU A 114 -13.68 22.08 -11.32
N LYS A 115 -12.70 21.18 -11.10
CA LYS A 115 -11.39 21.50 -10.50
C LYS A 115 -10.20 21.02 -11.33
N ARG A 116 -10.31 21.14 -12.63
CA ARG A 116 -9.27 20.68 -13.55
C ARG A 116 -7.89 21.27 -13.24
N LYS A 117 -7.82 22.58 -13.05
CA LYS A 117 -6.55 23.27 -12.78
C LYS A 117 -5.93 22.84 -11.45
N GLU A 118 -6.74 22.65 -10.42
CA GLU A 118 -6.29 22.20 -9.11
C GLU A 118 -5.75 20.77 -9.15
N ILE A 119 -6.37 19.89 -9.94
CA ILE A 119 -5.88 18.52 -10.16
C ILE A 119 -4.53 18.55 -10.90
N GLU A 120 -4.40 19.35 -11.95
CA GLU A 120 -3.14 19.53 -12.69
C GLU A 120 -2.03 20.07 -11.77
N LEU A 121 -2.35 21.03 -10.90
CA LEU A 121 -1.41 21.57 -9.90
C LEU A 121 -1.02 20.51 -8.86
N LEU A 122 -1.98 19.72 -8.39
CA LEU A 122 -1.71 18.62 -7.44
C LEU A 122 -0.74 17.60 -8.04
N ILE A 123 -0.98 17.18 -9.28
CA ILE A 123 -0.11 16.21 -9.97
C ILE A 123 1.28 16.81 -10.21
N THR A 124 1.34 18.08 -10.57
CA THR A 124 2.61 18.80 -10.74
C THR A 124 3.37 18.87 -9.43
N GLY A 125 2.71 19.28 -8.34
CA GLY A 125 3.31 19.33 -7.00
C GLY A 125 3.80 17.96 -6.53
N TYR A 126 3.01 16.91 -6.75
CA TYR A 126 3.42 15.53 -6.48
C TYR A 126 4.72 15.17 -7.23
N ASN A 127 4.78 15.46 -8.53
CA ASN A 127 5.96 15.16 -9.34
C ASN A 127 7.21 15.93 -8.88
N LEU A 128 7.05 17.21 -8.48
CA LEU A 128 8.12 18.01 -7.90
C LEU A 128 8.59 17.44 -6.55
N GLY A 129 7.65 16.97 -5.70
CA GLY A 129 7.97 16.28 -4.45
C GLY A 129 8.76 15.01 -4.68
N VAL A 130 8.40 14.21 -5.70
CA VAL A 130 9.17 13.01 -6.07
C VAL A 130 10.59 13.37 -6.52
N ASP A 131 10.76 14.42 -7.33
CA ASP A 131 12.09 14.89 -7.73
C ASP A 131 12.90 15.35 -6.52
N TYR A 132 12.26 16.10 -5.61
CA TYR A 132 12.92 16.60 -4.39
C TYR A 132 13.43 15.43 -3.53
N ILE A 133 12.58 14.44 -3.23
CA ILE A 133 12.94 13.25 -2.43
C ILE A 133 14.11 12.49 -3.07
N LYS A 134 14.15 12.40 -4.41
CA LYS A 134 15.23 11.71 -5.13
C LYS A 134 16.56 12.45 -5.12
N MET A 135 16.52 13.76 -5.06
CA MET A 135 17.73 14.62 -5.11
C MET A 135 18.31 14.95 -3.75
N HIS A 136 17.54 14.77 -2.68
CA HIS A 136 17.93 15.19 -1.33
C HIS A 136 17.90 14.00 -0.37
N PRO A 137 18.90 13.88 0.51
CA PRO A 137 18.91 12.83 1.52
C PRO A 137 17.75 13.02 2.51
N GLN A 138 17.21 11.92 3.04
CA GLN A 138 16.04 11.91 3.93
C GLN A 138 16.15 12.93 5.09
N LYS A 139 17.32 13.12 5.61
CA LYS A 139 17.59 14.07 6.71
C LYS A 139 17.18 15.52 6.40
N GLU A 140 17.22 15.93 5.13
CA GLU A 140 16.86 17.30 4.72
C GLU A 140 15.35 17.55 4.73
N TRP A 141 14.53 16.51 4.65
CA TRP A 141 13.07 16.59 4.64
C TRP A 141 12.41 15.74 5.73
N GLU A 142 13.20 15.31 6.73
CA GLU A 142 12.74 14.56 7.89
C GLU A 142 11.64 15.31 8.66
N GLN A 143 11.74 16.64 8.75
CA GLN A 143 10.72 17.49 9.35
C GLN A 143 9.34 17.31 8.72
N VAL A 144 9.27 17.08 7.40
CA VAL A 144 8.01 16.80 6.70
C VAL A 144 7.38 15.50 7.20
N LEU A 145 8.16 14.47 7.48
CA LEU A 145 7.66 13.21 8.06
C LEU A 145 7.01 13.45 9.42
N ILE A 146 7.63 14.30 10.26
CA ILE A 146 7.10 14.64 11.58
C ILE A 146 5.78 15.41 11.43
N GLU A 147 5.71 16.37 10.54
CA GLU A 147 4.51 17.17 10.27
C GLU A 147 3.32 16.34 9.77
N ILE A 148 3.57 15.25 9.04
CA ILE A 148 2.52 14.31 8.62
C ILE A 148 2.21 13.22 9.65
N GLY A 149 2.79 13.30 10.86
CA GLY A 149 2.45 12.47 12.00
C GLY A 149 3.35 11.26 12.23
N VAL A 150 4.52 11.20 11.59
CA VAL A 150 5.55 10.20 11.92
C VAL A 150 6.24 10.63 13.21
N PRO A 151 6.31 9.76 14.26
CA PRO A 151 7.07 10.06 15.45
C PRO A 151 8.54 10.33 15.13
N GLU A 152 9.12 11.37 15.72
CA GLU A 152 10.51 11.81 15.47
C GLU A 152 11.53 10.68 15.62
N ASN A 153 11.39 9.87 16.65
CA ASN A 153 12.28 8.73 16.90
C ASN A 153 12.14 7.58 15.88
N LEU A 154 11.18 7.65 14.97
CA LEU A 154 10.95 6.64 13.93
C LEU A 154 11.31 7.12 12.53
N THR A 155 11.55 8.41 12.32
CA THR A 155 11.82 8.97 11.00
C THR A 155 12.98 8.29 10.27
N GLY A 156 14.08 8.02 11.00
CA GLY A 156 15.25 7.32 10.47
C GLY A 156 15.07 5.79 10.28
N LEU A 157 13.96 5.22 10.76
CA LEU A 157 13.70 3.77 10.70
C LEU A 157 12.74 3.40 9.57
N ILE A 158 12.04 4.39 9.00
CA ILE A 158 11.05 4.12 7.96
C ILE A 158 11.73 3.81 6.63
N ALA A 159 11.43 2.64 6.08
CA ALA A 159 11.81 2.28 4.73
C ALA A 159 10.87 2.96 3.72
N LEU A 160 11.30 4.05 3.11
CA LEU A 160 10.50 4.74 2.11
C LEU A 160 10.52 3.99 0.78
N PRO A 161 9.38 3.88 0.11
CA PRO A 161 9.32 3.26 -1.21
C PRO A 161 10.07 4.11 -2.25
N SER A 162 10.47 3.49 -3.34
CA SER A 162 10.99 4.22 -4.50
C SER A 162 9.84 4.95 -5.20
N TYR A 163 9.59 6.18 -4.78
CA TYR A 163 8.53 7.01 -5.37
C TYR A 163 8.72 7.22 -6.87
N GLN A 164 7.63 7.09 -7.62
CA GLN A 164 7.58 7.33 -9.06
C GLN A 164 6.72 8.57 -9.34
N LYS A 165 7.07 9.30 -10.41
CA LYS A 165 6.19 10.38 -10.90
C LYS A 165 4.82 9.82 -11.26
N ALA A 166 3.82 10.68 -11.24
CA ALA A 166 2.45 10.30 -11.58
C ALA A 166 2.43 9.60 -12.95
N LYS A 167 1.88 8.42 -12.97
CA LYS A 167 1.74 7.58 -14.16
C LYS A 167 0.39 6.87 -14.14
N ARG A 168 -0.02 6.35 -15.28
CA ARG A 168 -1.19 5.46 -15.34
C ARG A 168 -0.97 4.27 -14.40
N PRO A 169 -1.98 3.89 -13.61
CA PRO A 169 -1.95 2.62 -12.88
C PRO A 169 -1.70 1.44 -13.82
N SER A 170 -1.09 0.38 -13.31
CA SER A 170 -0.90 -0.87 -14.05
C SER A 170 -2.24 -1.43 -14.50
N ALA A 171 -2.43 -1.63 -15.81
CA ALA A 171 -3.65 -2.25 -16.33
C ALA A 171 -3.82 -3.66 -15.76
N GLU A 172 -2.75 -4.45 -15.73
CA GLU A 172 -2.76 -5.79 -15.14
C GLU A 172 -3.12 -5.77 -13.65
N GLY A 173 -2.58 -4.81 -12.88
CA GLY A 173 -2.90 -4.67 -11.45
C GLY A 173 -4.37 -4.33 -11.22
N ILE A 174 -4.93 -3.44 -12.05
CA ILE A 174 -6.34 -3.07 -11.97
C ILE A 174 -7.24 -4.23 -12.39
N ASP A 175 -6.92 -4.94 -13.46
CA ASP A 175 -7.70 -6.08 -13.92
C ASP A 175 -7.73 -7.19 -12.86
N LYS A 176 -6.59 -7.50 -12.24
CA LYS A 176 -6.51 -8.44 -11.10
C LYS A 176 -7.39 -8.02 -9.92
N ALA A 177 -7.34 -6.73 -9.56
CA ALA A 177 -8.17 -6.21 -8.47
C ALA A 177 -9.67 -6.25 -8.81
N ILE A 178 -10.07 -5.90 -10.05
CA ILE A 178 -11.44 -6.01 -10.53
C ILE A 178 -11.91 -7.46 -10.53
N GLN A 179 -11.10 -8.39 -11.02
CA GLN A 179 -11.41 -9.81 -11.02
C GLN A 179 -11.62 -10.33 -9.60
N TRP A 180 -10.72 -10.04 -8.69
CA TRP A 180 -10.85 -10.39 -7.28
C TRP A 180 -12.13 -9.83 -6.65
N LEU A 181 -12.48 -8.57 -6.94
CA LEU A 181 -13.71 -7.94 -6.46
C LEU A 181 -14.97 -8.64 -6.99
N LYS A 182 -14.95 -9.09 -8.26
CA LYS A 182 -16.04 -9.86 -8.87
C LYS A 182 -16.18 -11.24 -8.22
N GLU A 183 -15.09 -11.99 -8.12
CA GLU A 183 -15.05 -13.32 -7.49
C GLU A 183 -15.56 -13.29 -6.05
N ASN A 184 -15.33 -12.19 -5.34
CA ASN A 184 -15.84 -11.96 -4.00
C ASN A 184 -17.21 -11.26 -3.96
N HIS A 185 -17.91 -11.13 -5.11
CA HIS A 185 -19.24 -10.52 -5.23
C HIS A 185 -19.32 -9.08 -4.68
N ARG A 186 -18.22 -8.31 -4.77
CA ARG A 186 -18.14 -6.92 -4.27
C ARG A 186 -18.58 -5.90 -5.33
N ILE A 187 -18.47 -6.25 -6.60
CA ILE A 187 -18.86 -5.40 -7.73
C ILE A 187 -19.61 -6.25 -8.78
N PRO A 188 -20.46 -5.64 -9.62
CA PRO A 188 -21.14 -6.34 -10.71
C PRO A 188 -20.17 -6.93 -11.73
N GLU A 189 -20.55 -8.07 -12.35
CA GLU A 189 -19.77 -8.70 -13.43
C GLU A 189 -19.51 -7.78 -14.63
N THR A 190 -20.42 -6.84 -14.88
CA THR A 190 -20.32 -5.87 -15.98
C THR A 190 -19.32 -4.74 -15.73
N TYR A 191 -18.75 -4.65 -14.52
CA TYR A 191 -17.79 -3.60 -14.18
C TYR A 191 -16.46 -3.81 -14.91
N SER A 192 -15.82 -2.71 -15.34
CA SER A 192 -14.58 -2.76 -16.09
C SER A 192 -13.66 -1.57 -15.79
N GLU A 193 -12.37 -1.68 -16.16
CA GLU A 193 -11.35 -0.64 -16.05
C GLU A 193 -11.81 0.71 -16.64
N ARG A 194 -12.56 0.69 -17.73
CA ARG A 194 -13.04 1.91 -18.41
C ARG A 194 -13.85 2.84 -17.51
N ASN A 195 -14.38 2.32 -16.41
CA ASN A 195 -15.16 3.09 -15.44
C ASN A 195 -14.30 3.81 -14.41
N LEU A 196 -13.00 3.44 -14.30
CA LEU A 196 -12.13 3.85 -13.22
C LEU A 196 -11.01 4.80 -13.64
N ILE A 197 -10.43 4.60 -14.84
CA ILE A 197 -9.18 5.25 -15.20
C ILE A 197 -9.44 6.46 -16.10
N ASP A 198 -9.00 7.62 -15.64
CA ASP A 198 -8.87 8.83 -16.42
C ASP A 198 -7.40 9.24 -16.51
N THR A 199 -6.84 9.24 -17.72
CA THR A 199 -5.44 9.60 -17.98
C THR A 199 -5.27 11.01 -18.52
N THR A 200 -6.35 11.78 -18.67
CA THR A 200 -6.32 13.13 -19.28
C THR A 200 -5.52 14.13 -18.46
N TYR A 201 -5.29 13.87 -17.18
CA TYR A 201 -4.54 14.73 -16.26
C TYR A 201 -3.09 14.31 -16.06
N ILE A 202 -2.66 13.19 -16.63
CA ILE A 202 -1.26 12.75 -16.54
C ILE A 202 -0.46 13.58 -17.55
N PRO A 203 0.57 14.35 -17.12
CA PRO A 203 1.36 15.13 -18.06
C PRO A 203 2.01 14.19 -19.09
N THR A 204 1.74 14.42 -20.35
CA THR A 204 2.58 13.88 -21.42
C THR A 204 3.95 14.55 -21.29
N VAL A 205 5.03 13.81 -21.56
CA VAL A 205 6.43 14.25 -21.41
C VAL A 205 6.75 15.61 -22.06
N SER A 206 5.88 16.12 -22.90
CA SER A 206 6.02 17.40 -23.63
C SER A 206 5.56 18.65 -22.87
N THR A 207 4.94 18.53 -21.71
CA THR A 207 4.40 19.69 -20.97
C THR A 207 5.21 19.96 -19.71
N ILE A 208 6.53 20.05 -19.85
CA ILE A 208 7.36 20.69 -18.82
C ILE A 208 7.21 22.20 -19.07
N ILE A 209 6.26 22.81 -18.41
CA ILE A 209 6.28 24.27 -18.25
C ILE A 209 7.54 24.57 -17.44
N GLN A 210 8.53 25.20 -18.09
CA GLN A 210 9.68 25.77 -17.41
C GLN A 210 9.15 26.88 -16.50
N TYR A 211 8.93 26.57 -15.23
CA TYR A 211 8.89 27.60 -14.21
C TYR A 211 10.33 28.07 -14.03
N GLN A 212 10.67 29.19 -14.67
CA GLN A 212 11.81 29.99 -14.26
C GLN A 212 11.41 30.75 -12.98
N PRO A 213 12.27 30.73 -11.94
CA PRO A 213 12.04 31.46 -10.69
C PRO A 213 11.97 32.96 -10.87
#